data_26a47272f3d120914bdccb954d4fcceb
#
_entry.id   26a47272f3d120914bdccb954d4fcceb
#
_cell.length_a   1.000
_cell.length_b   1.000
_cell.length_c   1.000
_cell.angle_alpha   90.00
_cell.angle_beta   90.00
_cell.angle_gamma   90.00
#
_symmetry.space_group_name_H-M   'P 1'
#
loop_
_entity.id
_entity.type
_entity.pdbx_description
1 polymer ?
#
loop_
_entity_poly.entity_id
_entity_poly.type
_entity_poly.pdbx_seq_one_letter_code
_entity_poly.pdbx_strand_id
1 'polypeptide(L)'
;MSGGHFNYTQYQLTQIADDIEQLIIDNDNEEWNEWGDVTGRHYTEETIAEFQTAVDMLRQSYTYVKRVDWLVSGDDGEEDFHTRLREELKEKNA
;
A
#
# COMPACT_ATOMS: atom_id res chain seq x y z
N MET A 1 -6.32 -21.30 -9.97
CA MET A 1 -5.30 -20.33 -9.60
C MET A 1 -5.94 -19.12 -8.93
N SER A 2 -5.55 -18.85 -7.71
CA SER A 2 -6.16 -17.78 -6.93
C SER A 2 -5.76 -16.40 -7.44
N GLY A 3 -6.75 -15.50 -7.55
CA GLY A 3 -6.46 -14.10 -7.76
C GLY A 3 -5.94 -13.72 -9.13
N GLY A 4 -6.43 -14.33 -10.18
CA GLY A 4 -5.96 -14.04 -11.54
C GLY A 4 -6.80 -13.05 -12.32
N HIS A 5 -7.92 -12.58 -11.77
CA HIS A 5 -8.87 -11.76 -12.53
C HIS A 5 -8.28 -10.45 -13.03
N PHE A 6 -7.49 -9.79 -12.22
CA PHE A 6 -6.87 -8.50 -12.56
C PHE A 6 -5.43 -8.64 -13.06
N ASN A 7 -5.01 -9.84 -13.44
CA ASN A 7 -3.64 -10.12 -13.89
C ASN A 7 -2.58 -9.68 -12.87
N TYR A 8 -2.94 -9.76 -11.58
CA TYR A 8 -2.05 -9.39 -10.47
C TYR A 8 -1.59 -7.93 -10.49
N THR A 9 -2.26 -7.06 -11.24
CA THR A 9 -1.90 -5.63 -11.29
C THR A 9 -2.11 -4.92 -9.95
N GLN A 10 -2.94 -5.49 -9.08
CA GLN A 10 -3.14 -4.95 -7.74
C GLN A 10 -1.84 -4.87 -6.92
N TYR A 11 -0.83 -5.67 -7.26
CA TYR A 11 0.46 -5.60 -6.57
C TYR A 11 1.18 -4.28 -6.80
N GLN A 12 0.83 -3.55 -7.85
CA GLN A 12 1.38 -2.22 -8.08
C GLN A 12 0.99 -1.24 -6.97
N LEU A 13 -0.17 -1.45 -6.33
CA LEU A 13 -0.60 -0.63 -5.21
C LEU A 13 0.35 -0.77 -4.02
N THR A 14 0.79 -2.00 -3.72
CA THR A 14 1.75 -2.22 -2.63
C THR A 14 3.11 -1.65 -2.98
N GLN A 15 3.52 -1.73 -4.24
CA GLN A 15 4.78 -1.18 -4.70
C GLN A 15 4.82 0.33 -4.53
N ILE A 16 3.75 1.02 -4.94
CA ILE A 16 3.65 2.47 -4.77
C ILE A 16 3.65 2.84 -3.29
N ALA A 17 2.92 2.08 -2.46
CA ALA A 17 2.90 2.32 -1.02
C ALA A 17 4.29 2.17 -0.42
N ASP A 18 5.04 1.14 -0.82
CA ASP A 18 6.40 0.92 -0.36
C ASP A 18 7.32 2.07 -0.77
N ASP A 19 7.15 2.57 -1.99
CA ASP A 19 7.94 3.70 -2.50
C ASP A 19 7.67 4.97 -1.69
N ILE A 20 6.39 5.22 -1.36
CA ILE A 20 6.03 6.38 -0.54
C ILE A 20 6.58 6.24 0.88
N GLU A 21 6.52 5.02 1.46
CA GLU A 21 7.12 4.78 2.77
C GLU A 21 8.61 5.09 2.77
N GLN A 22 9.30 4.72 1.69
CA GLN A 22 10.72 5.01 1.57
C GLN A 22 10.97 6.53 1.53
N LEU A 23 10.11 7.28 0.85
CA LEU A 23 10.19 8.74 0.84
C LEU A 23 10.03 9.31 2.26
N ILE A 24 9.14 8.74 3.06
CA ILE A 24 8.94 9.14 4.45
C ILE A 24 10.20 8.88 5.27
N ILE A 25 10.76 7.68 5.14
CA ILE A 25 11.96 7.27 5.86
C ILE A 25 13.14 8.18 5.52
N ASP A 26 13.29 8.51 4.25
CA ASP A 26 14.43 9.30 3.77
C ASP A 26 14.20 10.81 3.86
N ASN A 27 13.05 11.26 4.34
CA ASN A 27 12.71 12.69 4.33
C ASN A 27 13.76 13.57 5.00
N ASP A 28 14.28 13.12 6.14
CA ASP A 28 15.25 13.88 6.92
C ASP A 28 16.69 13.44 6.70
N ASN A 29 16.90 12.61 5.69
CA ASN A 29 18.23 12.08 5.39
C ASN A 29 19.12 13.17 4.83
N GLU A 30 20.28 13.37 5.44
CA GLU A 30 21.25 14.40 5.02
C GLU A 30 22.42 13.81 4.26
N GLU A 31 22.39 12.53 3.93
CA GLU A 31 23.43 11.87 3.14
C GLU A 31 23.40 12.38 1.70
N TRP A 32 24.60 12.56 1.15
CA TRP A 32 24.75 13.01 -0.22
C TRP A 32 24.74 11.82 -1.16
N ASN A 33 24.02 11.95 -2.27
CA ASN A 33 24.06 10.92 -3.31
C ASN A 33 25.30 11.14 -4.20
N GLU A 34 25.49 10.27 -5.17
CA GLU A 34 26.64 10.34 -6.09
C GLU A 34 26.63 11.58 -6.98
N TRP A 35 25.50 12.27 -7.05
CA TRP A 35 25.34 13.48 -7.86
C TRP A 35 25.61 14.77 -7.06
N GLY A 36 25.90 14.62 -5.78
CA GLY A 36 26.16 15.76 -4.90
C GLY A 36 24.92 16.39 -4.30
N ASP A 37 23.78 15.72 -4.41
CA ASP A 37 22.52 16.20 -3.84
C ASP A 37 22.18 15.46 -2.55
N VAL A 38 21.50 16.14 -1.63
CA VAL A 38 21.01 15.53 -0.41
C VAL A 38 19.83 14.62 -0.77
N THR A 39 19.81 13.41 -0.23
CA THR A 39 18.77 12.42 -0.56
C THR A 39 17.42 12.75 0.07
N GLY A 40 17.41 13.41 1.22
CA GLY A 40 16.18 13.82 1.90
C GLY A 40 15.60 15.09 1.31
N ARG A 41 14.28 15.18 1.32
CA ARG A 41 13.56 16.33 0.77
C ARG A 41 13.14 17.35 1.82
N HIS A 42 13.20 16.95 3.09
CA HIS A 42 12.89 17.81 4.23
C HIS A 42 11.51 18.48 4.17
N TYR A 43 10.50 17.71 3.76
CA TYR A 43 9.13 18.16 3.81
C TYR A 43 8.69 18.36 5.25
N THR A 44 7.68 19.20 5.46
CA THR A 44 7.14 19.45 6.80
C THR A 44 6.41 18.22 7.35
N GLU A 45 6.21 18.20 8.66
CA GLU A 45 5.47 17.12 9.33
C GLU A 45 4.05 16.99 8.77
N GLU A 46 3.40 18.11 8.45
CA GLU A 46 2.08 18.11 7.83
C GLU A 46 2.08 17.39 6.50
N THR A 47 3.08 17.65 5.67
CA THR A 47 3.22 17.00 4.36
C THR A 47 3.47 15.51 4.52
N ILE A 48 4.34 15.14 5.45
CA ILE A 48 4.64 13.73 5.71
C ILE A 48 3.42 12.98 6.25
N ALA A 49 2.59 13.65 7.06
CA ALA A 49 1.33 13.07 7.51
C ALA A 49 0.42 12.71 6.34
N GLU A 50 0.38 13.55 5.30
CA GLU A 50 -0.38 13.26 4.09
C GLU A 50 0.20 12.08 3.31
N PHE A 51 1.53 11.95 3.28
CA PHE A 51 2.18 10.79 2.67
C PHE A 51 1.78 9.52 3.41
N GLN A 52 1.74 9.57 4.74
CA GLN A 52 1.33 8.40 5.53
C GLN A 52 -0.12 8.02 5.25
N THR A 53 -0.99 9.02 5.11
CA THR A 53 -2.38 8.78 4.73
C THR A 53 -2.46 8.09 3.38
N ALA A 54 -1.65 8.53 2.41
CA ALA A 54 -1.61 7.90 1.09
C ALA A 54 -1.18 6.44 1.17
N VAL A 55 -0.18 6.13 1.99
CA VAL A 55 0.27 4.74 2.20
C VAL A 55 -0.87 3.91 2.77
N ASP A 56 -1.54 4.41 3.79
CA ASP A 56 -2.64 3.69 4.44
C ASP A 56 -3.79 3.43 3.46
N MET A 57 -4.14 4.41 2.65
CA MET A 57 -5.19 4.29 1.65
C MET A 57 -4.82 3.28 0.56
N LEU A 58 -3.56 3.28 0.11
CA LEU A 58 -3.09 2.33 -0.89
C LEU A 58 -3.12 0.90 -0.37
N ARG A 59 -2.68 0.68 0.87
CA ARG A 59 -2.68 -0.65 1.47
C ARG A 59 -4.10 -1.15 1.69
N GLN A 60 -5.01 -0.26 2.09
CA GLN A 60 -6.41 -0.58 2.25
C GLN A 60 -7.04 -0.93 0.89
N SER A 61 -6.73 -0.14 -0.14
CA SER A 61 -7.20 -0.39 -1.49
C SER A 61 -6.70 -1.74 -2.01
N TYR A 62 -5.44 -2.08 -1.75
CA TYR A 62 -4.89 -3.38 -2.12
C TYR A 62 -5.68 -4.52 -1.49
N THR A 63 -6.02 -4.38 -0.20
CA THR A 63 -6.81 -5.39 0.51
C THR A 63 -8.16 -5.60 -0.15
N TYR A 64 -8.85 -4.52 -0.48
CA TYR A 64 -10.14 -4.59 -1.17
C TYR A 64 -10.02 -5.25 -2.54
N VAL A 65 -9.06 -4.81 -3.34
CA VAL A 65 -8.87 -5.35 -4.69
C VAL A 65 -8.51 -6.83 -4.64
N LYS A 66 -7.65 -7.21 -3.72
CA LYS A 66 -7.25 -8.61 -3.53
C LYS A 66 -8.48 -9.48 -3.21
N ARG A 67 -9.33 -9.04 -2.30
CA ARG A 67 -10.50 -9.82 -1.93
C ARG A 67 -11.52 -9.88 -3.05
N VAL A 68 -11.71 -8.78 -3.79
CA VAL A 68 -12.58 -8.77 -4.97
C VAL A 68 -12.06 -9.75 -6.02
N ASP A 69 -10.74 -9.74 -6.26
CA ASP A 69 -10.09 -10.64 -7.23
C ASP A 69 -10.37 -12.11 -6.90
N TRP A 70 -10.22 -12.48 -5.63
CA TRP A 70 -10.48 -13.85 -5.20
C TRP A 70 -11.94 -14.25 -5.36
N LEU A 71 -12.85 -13.31 -5.05
CA LEU A 71 -14.29 -13.56 -5.19
C LEU A 71 -14.67 -13.79 -6.65
N VAL A 72 -14.26 -12.88 -7.54
CA VAL A 72 -14.65 -12.97 -8.96
C VAL A 72 -13.91 -14.09 -9.70
N SER A 73 -12.78 -14.54 -9.17
CA SER A 73 -12.04 -15.70 -9.71
C SER A 73 -12.60 -17.03 -9.21
N GLY A 74 -13.58 -16.99 -8.31
CA GLY A 74 -14.24 -18.20 -7.82
C GLY A 74 -13.54 -18.89 -6.67
N ASP A 75 -12.50 -18.26 -6.09
CA ASP A 75 -11.75 -18.84 -4.97
C ASP A 75 -12.44 -18.63 -3.61
N ASP A 76 -13.21 -17.55 -3.49
CA ASP A 76 -14.01 -17.26 -2.29
C ASP A 76 -15.49 -17.23 -2.64
N GLY A 77 -16.35 -17.65 -1.70
CA GLY A 77 -17.78 -17.35 -1.75
C GLY A 77 -18.01 -15.96 -1.13
N GLU A 78 -19.21 -15.44 -1.30
CA GLU A 78 -19.55 -14.11 -0.75
C GLU A 78 -19.37 -14.03 0.77
N GLU A 79 -19.74 -15.06 1.49
CA GLU A 79 -19.60 -15.10 2.95
C GLU A 79 -18.14 -15.01 3.37
N ASP A 80 -17.28 -15.80 2.74
CA ASP A 80 -15.84 -15.78 3.01
C ASP A 80 -15.22 -14.45 2.62
N PHE A 81 -15.69 -13.86 1.51
CA PHE A 81 -15.24 -12.55 1.07
C PHE A 81 -15.43 -11.51 2.18
N HIS A 82 -16.63 -11.42 2.73
CA HIS A 82 -16.93 -10.46 3.78
C HIS A 82 -16.13 -10.71 5.06
N THR A 83 -16.02 -11.97 5.45
CA THR A 83 -15.28 -12.34 6.66
C THR A 83 -13.80 -12.00 6.55
N ARG A 84 -13.19 -12.41 5.45
CA ARG A 84 -11.75 -12.20 5.24
C ARG A 84 -11.41 -10.73 5.03
N LEU A 85 -12.24 -10.01 4.30
CA LEU A 85 -12.07 -8.58 4.11
C LEU A 85 -12.06 -7.84 5.44
N ARG A 86 -13.05 -8.14 6.27
CA ARG A 86 -13.19 -7.50 7.58
C ARG A 86 -11.98 -7.79 8.47
N GLU A 87 -11.53 -9.03 8.50
CA GLU A 87 -10.37 -9.43 9.31
C GLU A 87 -9.10 -8.73 8.86
N GLU A 88 -8.86 -8.67 7.56
CA GLU A 88 -7.65 -8.04 7.03
C GLU A 88 -7.64 -6.53 7.25
N LEU A 89 -8.78 -5.88 7.11
CA LEU A 89 -8.90 -4.44 7.39
C LEU A 89 -8.64 -4.14 8.86
N LYS A 90 -9.10 -5.00 9.75
CA LYS A 90 -8.88 -4.86 11.19
C LYS A 90 -7.39 -4.95 11.54
N GLU A 91 -6.69 -5.91 10.98
CA GLU A 91 -5.26 -6.10 11.22
C GLU A 91 -4.44 -4.88 10.82
N LYS A 92 -4.79 -4.26 9.70
CA LYS A 92 -4.04 -3.13 9.17
C LYS A 92 -4.33 -1.81 9.88
N ASN A 93 -5.47 -1.73 10.54
CA ASN A 93 -5.89 -0.52 11.26
C ASN A 93 -5.68 -0.63 12.77
N ALA A 94 -5.08 -1.71 13.23
CA ALA A 94 -4.83 -1.92 14.66
C ALA A 94 -3.58 -1.19 15.15
#